data_98abdbf94cb48496ac8a0a9babdc87cb
#
_entry.id   98abdbf94cb48496ac8a0a9babdc87cb
#
_cell.length_a   1.000
_cell.length_b   1.000
_cell.length_c   1.000
_cell.angle_alpha   90.00
_cell.angle_beta   90.00
_cell.angle_gamma   90.00
#
_symmetry.space_group_name_H-M   'P 1'
#
loop_
_entity.id
_entity.type
_entity.pdbx_description
1 polymer ?
#
loop_
_entity_poly.entity_id
_entity_poly.type
_entity_poly.pdbx_seq_one_letter_code
_entity_poly.pdbx_strand_id
1 'polypeptide(L)'
;MKRVELLCDNDVMDSIIDRFGEEVTTYANDADSFKVVVNIAVSHVFYSWVFGFGGKVRIQGPDNVKEKYTEMLLAAIAGLE
;
A
#
# COMPACT_ATOMS: atom_id res chain seq x y z
N MET A 1 -7.65 10.68 9.80
CA MET A 1 -7.21 9.36 9.32
C MET A 1 -8.06 8.90 8.16
N LYS A 2 -7.47 8.20 7.22
CA LYS A 2 -8.18 7.63 6.07
C LYS A 2 -8.17 6.13 6.13
N ARG A 3 -9.27 5.52 5.70
CA ARG A 3 -9.36 4.09 5.48
C ARG A 3 -8.72 3.77 4.12
N VAL A 4 -7.66 3.01 4.12
CA VAL A 4 -6.91 2.66 2.92
C VAL A 4 -6.97 1.15 2.69
N GLU A 5 -7.21 0.74 1.46
CA GLU A 5 -7.24 -0.65 1.06
C GLU A 5 -5.98 -0.99 0.29
N LEU A 6 -5.27 -2.02 0.73
CA LEU A 6 -4.04 -2.48 0.09
C LEU A 6 -4.23 -3.90 -0.43
N LEU A 7 -3.64 -4.16 -1.60
CA LEU A 7 -3.52 -5.51 -2.14
C LEU A 7 -2.05 -5.90 -2.07
N CYS A 8 -1.77 -7.01 -1.41
CA CYS A 8 -0.40 -7.40 -1.06
C CYS A 8 -0.12 -8.83 -1.50
N ASP A 9 1.10 -9.07 -1.96
CA ASP A 9 1.58 -10.43 -2.18
C ASP A 9 1.75 -11.14 -0.83
N ASN A 10 1.53 -12.44 -0.77
CA ASN A 10 1.56 -13.19 0.48
C ASN A 10 2.92 -13.12 1.20
N ASP A 11 4.01 -12.97 0.47
CA ASP A 11 5.35 -12.94 1.06
C ASP A 11 5.66 -11.64 1.84
N VAL A 12 4.79 -10.63 1.78
CA VAL A 12 4.95 -9.41 2.58
C VAL A 12 4.06 -9.37 3.83
N MET A 13 3.37 -10.47 4.17
CA MET A 13 2.46 -10.52 5.32
C MET A 13 3.16 -10.08 6.62
N ASP A 14 4.38 -10.55 6.87
CA ASP A 14 5.12 -10.19 8.09
C ASP A 14 5.38 -8.69 8.15
N SER A 15 5.71 -8.06 7.04
CA SER A 15 5.92 -6.62 6.97
C SER A 15 4.64 -5.83 7.24
N ILE A 16 3.50 -6.33 6.80
CA ILE A 16 2.19 -5.72 7.06
C ILE A 16 1.88 -5.79 8.56
N ILE A 17 2.09 -6.95 9.18
CA ILE A 17 1.86 -7.15 10.61
C ILE A 17 2.81 -6.26 11.43
N ASP A 18 4.07 -6.19 11.05
CA ASP A 18 5.05 -5.35 11.73
C ASP A 18 4.67 -3.87 11.68
N ARG A 19 4.14 -3.42 10.56
CA ARG A 19 3.77 -2.01 10.37
C ARG A 19 2.47 -1.63 11.06
N PHE A 20 1.45 -2.49 10.95
CA PHE A 20 0.07 -2.16 11.37
C PHE A 20 -0.39 -2.91 12.61
N GLY A 21 0.34 -3.92 13.05
CA GLY A 21 0.00 -4.72 14.22
C GLY A 21 -0.78 -5.99 13.86
N GLU A 22 -0.80 -6.93 14.78
CA GLU A 22 -1.44 -8.24 14.58
C GLU A 22 -2.96 -8.15 14.48
N GLU A 23 -3.55 -7.04 14.94
CA GLU A 23 -5.00 -6.83 14.90
C GLU A 23 -5.50 -6.33 13.56
N VAL A 24 -4.62 -6.10 12.60
CA VAL A 24 -5.01 -5.63 11.28
C VAL A 24 -5.93 -6.66 10.60
N THR A 25 -7.00 -6.17 9.96
CA THR A 25 -7.94 -7.04 9.26
C THR A 25 -7.40 -7.39 7.88
N THR A 26 -7.25 -8.69 7.63
CA THR A 26 -6.79 -9.19 6.33
C THR A 26 -7.85 -10.10 5.71
N TYR A 27 -7.88 -10.12 4.38
CA TYR A 27 -8.81 -10.93 3.60
C TYR A 27 -8.04 -11.65 2.50
N ALA A 28 -8.26 -12.94 2.35
CA ALA A 28 -7.69 -13.68 1.23
C ALA A 28 -8.24 -13.12 -0.08
N ASN A 29 -7.37 -12.87 -1.05
CA ASN A 29 -7.75 -12.41 -2.37
C ASN A 29 -7.71 -13.56 -3.38
N ASP A 30 -6.54 -14.20 -3.47
CA ASP A 30 -6.34 -15.41 -4.29
C ASP A 30 -5.24 -16.26 -3.64
N ALA A 31 -4.71 -17.24 -4.37
CA ALA A 31 -3.67 -18.14 -3.84
C ALA A 31 -2.37 -17.41 -3.49
N ASP A 32 -2.10 -16.26 -4.10
CA ASP A 32 -0.82 -15.56 -4.00
C ASP A 32 -0.90 -14.19 -3.32
N SER A 33 -2.10 -13.70 -3.03
CA SER A 33 -2.28 -12.35 -2.52
C SER A 33 -3.39 -12.24 -1.48
N PHE A 34 -3.32 -11.17 -0.70
CA PHE A 34 -4.34 -10.85 0.31
C PHE A 34 -4.63 -9.35 0.29
N LYS A 35 -5.79 -8.98 0.80
CA LYS A 35 -6.18 -7.58 0.99
C LYS A 35 -6.07 -7.22 2.46
N VAL A 36 -5.70 -5.98 2.72
CA VAL A 36 -5.69 -5.42 4.07
C VAL A 36 -6.34 -4.06 4.06
N VAL A 37 -7.10 -3.76 5.10
CA VAL A 37 -7.74 -2.46 5.30
C VAL A 37 -7.15 -1.83 6.55
N VAL A 38 -6.60 -0.62 6.40
CA VAL A 38 -5.96 0.10 7.48
C VAL A 38 -6.51 1.52 7.59
N ASN A 39 -6.55 2.05 8.81
CA ASN A 39 -6.87 3.45 9.06
C ASN A 39 -5.59 4.17 9.44
N ILE A 40 -5.14 5.07 8.58
CA ILE A 40 -3.83 5.71 8.71
C ILE A 40 -3.87 7.18 8.31
N ALA A 41 -2.86 7.92 8.79
CA ALA A 41 -2.56 9.24 8.26
C ALA A 41 -1.78 9.04 6.96
N VAL A 42 -2.37 9.43 5.84
CA VAL A 42 -1.72 9.30 4.54
C VAL A 42 -0.71 10.43 4.37
N SER A 43 0.54 10.07 4.13
CA SER A 43 1.65 11.02 4.04
C SER A 43 2.69 10.50 3.05
N HIS A 44 3.70 11.34 2.76
CA HIS A 44 4.84 10.91 1.93
C HIS A 44 5.56 9.69 2.53
N VAL A 45 5.61 9.58 3.85
CA VAL A 45 6.21 8.43 4.52
C VAL A 45 5.44 7.15 4.17
N PHE A 46 4.11 7.22 4.19
CA PHE A 46 3.28 6.08 3.81
C PHE A 46 3.52 5.68 2.35
N TYR A 47 3.50 6.63 1.43
CA TYR A 47 3.74 6.35 0.01
C TYR A 47 5.13 5.78 -0.24
N SER A 48 6.14 6.29 0.44
CA SER A 48 7.52 5.78 0.34
C SER A 48 7.61 4.35 0.84
N TRP A 49 6.90 4.03 1.92
CA TRP A 49 6.82 2.69 2.47
C TRP A 49 6.21 1.71 1.45
N VAL A 50 5.09 2.09 0.84
CA VAL A 50 4.43 1.28 -0.21
C VAL A 50 5.39 1.06 -1.38
N PHE A 51 6.03 2.12 -1.85
CA PHE A 51 6.96 2.06 -2.98
C PHE A 51 8.12 1.10 -2.72
N GLY A 52 8.60 1.04 -1.49
CA GLY A 52 9.75 0.22 -1.09
C GLY A 52 9.55 -1.28 -1.32
N PHE A 53 8.32 -1.74 -1.51
CA PHE A 53 8.03 -3.16 -1.77
C PHE A 53 8.09 -3.54 -3.24
N GLY A 54 8.43 -2.61 -4.14
CA GLY A 54 8.65 -2.93 -5.54
C GLY A 54 7.42 -3.51 -6.25
N GLY A 55 6.23 -3.04 -5.89
CA GLY A 55 4.98 -3.51 -6.48
C GLY A 55 4.29 -4.63 -5.73
N LYS A 56 4.89 -5.16 -4.68
CA LYS A 56 4.26 -6.23 -3.88
C LYS A 56 3.18 -5.72 -2.93
N VAL A 57 3.16 -4.43 -2.66
CA VAL A 57 2.10 -3.75 -1.91
C VAL A 57 1.49 -2.71 -2.85
N ARG A 58 0.20 -2.81 -3.11
CA ARG A 58 -0.50 -1.96 -4.07
C ARG A 58 -1.67 -1.26 -3.38
N ILE A 59 -1.87 0.01 -3.68
CA ILE A 59 -3.00 0.78 -3.16
C ILE A 59 -4.22 0.50 -4.04
N GLN A 60 -5.26 -0.08 -3.45
CA GLN A 60 -6.51 -0.40 -4.15
C GLN A 60 -7.54 0.71 -4.00
N GLY A 61 -7.50 1.45 -2.92
CA GLY A 61 -8.44 2.53 -2.65
C GLY A 61 -8.13 3.25 -1.36
N PRO A 62 -8.79 4.38 -1.10
CA PRO A 62 -9.76 5.04 -1.97
C PRO A 62 -9.11 5.71 -3.19
N ASP A 63 -9.92 6.12 -4.16
CA ASP A 63 -9.43 6.65 -5.43
C ASP A 63 -8.48 7.84 -5.26
N ASN A 64 -8.77 8.77 -4.35
CA ASN A 64 -7.93 9.94 -4.13
C ASN A 64 -6.53 9.58 -3.62
N VAL A 65 -6.39 8.54 -2.81
CA VAL A 65 -5.09 8.06 -2.32
C VAL A 65 -4.34 7.38 -3.46
N LYS A 66 -5.03 6.55 -4.22
CA LYS A 66 -4.46 5.86 -5.38
C LYS A 66 -3.98 6.85 -6.44
N GLU A 67 -4.78 7.86 -6.74
CA GLU A 67 -4.44 8.91 -7.71
C GLU A 67 -3.21 9.70 -7.27
N LYS A 68 -3.13 10.07 -5.99
CA LYS A 68 -1.98 10.80 -5.46
C LYS A 68 -0.70 9.99 -5.59
N TYR A 69 -0.76 8.70 -5.28
CA TYR A 69 0.38 7.82 -5.43
C TYR A 69 0.82 7.72 -6.90
N THR A 70 -0.15 7.60 -7.82
CA THR A 70 0.12 7.57 -9.26
C THR A 70 0.83 8.86 -9.70
N GLU A 71 0.37 10.03 -9.26
CA GLU A 71 1.02 11.31 -9.56
C GLU A 71 2.47 11.33 -9.08
N MET A 72 2.73 10.84 -7.88
CA MET A 72 4.08 10.79 -7.31
C MET A 72 5.00 9.89 -8.14
N LEU A 73 4.49 8.74 -8.57
CA LEU A 73 5.25 7.80 -9.40
C LEU A 73 5.59 8.40 -10.77
N LEU A 74 4.63 9.07 -11.39
CA LEU A 74 4.84 9.74 -12.67
C LEU A 74 5.86 10.88 -12.56
N ALA A 75 5.80 11.65 -11.47
CA ALA A 75 6.75 12.71 -11.20
C ALA A 75 8.17 12.15 -11.01
N ALA A 76 8.29 11.01 -10.33
CA ALA A 76 9.58 10.36 -10.13
C ALA A 76 10.16 9.87 -11.45
N ILE A 77 9.35 9.29 -12.33
CA ILE A 77 9.76 8.86 -13.66
C ILE A 77 10.22 10.05 -14.48
N ALA A 78 9.45 11.15 -14.49
CA ALA A 78 9.81 12.37 -15.21
C ALA A 78 11.15 12.95 -14.74
N GLY A 79 11.47 12.80 -13.45
CA GLY A 79 12.74 13.27 -12.89
C GLY A 79 13.96 12.48 -13.36
N LEU A 80 13.76 11.30 -13.96
CA LEU A 80 14.83 10.47 -14.50
C LEU A 80 15.22 10.86 -15.93
N GLU A 81 14.36 11.62 -16.58
CA GLU A 81 14.59 12.09 -17.95
C GLU A 81 15.34 13.44 -17.93
#